data_085008913c4dc2f405e63295ad21794a
#
_entry.id   085008913c4dc2f405e63295ad21794a
#
_cell.length_a   1.000
_cell.length_b   1.000
_cell.length_c   1.000
_cell.angle_alpha   90.00
_cell.angle_beta   90.00
_cell.angle_gamma   90.00
#
_symmetry.space_group_name_H-M   'P 1'
#
loop_
_entity.id
_entity.type
_entity.pdbx_description
1 polymer ?
#
loop_
_entity_poly.entity_id
_entity_poly.type
_entity_poly.pdbx_seq_one_letter_code
_entity_poly.pdbx_strand_id
1 'polypeptide(L)'
;EFLKEDIYTQHLRFGKKIKEVSELKDKILIKFDDNTNDLVDYVIAADGIFSNARSFFEKEKNLPKFKKAIAARVILNSKSQLNINEENISLMFGSNSHIVIYPINNKKELNMVCIMRCKKYDPDNTKQLIKDLILKQNPQLKNLFEAEIKTWPLYFTPKILPSTNKKVFYIGDAFNGLLPTMAQGAGQSIESAYEIFNLLKEDKLEDSNDYFQTRLKRVKIVRKRSNLNFFAFHLSTSVAQKIRN
;
A
#
# COMPACT_ATOMS: atom_id res chain seq x y z
N GLU A 1 7.01 16.15 -2.66
CA GLU A 1 7.27 17.49 -3.19
C GLU A 1 7.63 17.43 -4.67
N PHE A 2 8.69 16.73 -5.07
CA PHE A 2 9.14 16.64 -6.46
C PHE A 2 8.03 16.35 -7.49
N LEU A 3 7.13 15.37 -7.20
CA LEU A 3 6.02 15.04 -8.10
C LEU A 3 4.90 16.08 -8.14
N LYS A 4 4.89 17.07 -7.25
CA LYS A 4 3.90 18.17 -7.26
C LYS A 4 4.34 19.36 -8.08
N GLU A 5 5.64 19.54 -8.26
CA GLU A 5 6.21 20.70 -8.96
C GLU A 5 5.78 20.76 -10.42
N ASP A 6 5.56 19.59 -11.04
CA ASP A 6 5.13 19.48 -12.44
C ASP A 6 3.61 19.51 -12.62
N ILE A 7 2.82 19.59 -11.53
CA ILE A 7 1.35 19.63 -11.62
C ILE A 7 0.89 21.09 -11.51
N TYR A 8 0.29 21.61 -12.58
CA TYR A 8 -0.34 22.92 -12.55
C TYR A 8 -1.43 22.94 -11.48
N THR A 9 -1.32 23.88 -10.53
CA THR A 9 -2.22 24.01 -9.37
C THR A 9 -3.69 24.14 -9.76
N GLN A 10 -3.99 24.72 -10.94
CA GLN A 10 -5.34 24.81 -11.49
C GLN A 10 -6.01 23.46 -11.76
N HIS A 11 -5.24 22.38 -11.89
CA HIS A 11 -5.76 21.02 -12.08
C HIS A 11 -5.93 20.27 -10.76
N LEU A 12 -5.52 20.85 -9.63
CA LEU A 12 -5.65 20.24 -8.31
C LEU A 12 -6.87 20.83 -7.59
N ARG A 13 -7.85 19.98 -7.31
CA ARG A 13 -9.04 20.35 -6.54
C ARG A 13 -9.13 19.51 -5.28
N PHE A 14 -8.86 20.13 -4.15
CA PHE A 14 -8.96 19.50 -2.83
C PHE A 14 -10.39 19.61 -2.26
N GLY A 15 -10.70 18.74 -1.29
CA GLY A 15 -12.00 18.76 -0.62
C GLY A 15 -13.16 18.24 -1.49
N LYS A 16 -12.89 17.66 -2.65
CA LYS A 16 -13.89 17.08 -3.54
C LYS A 16 -14.16 15.63 -3.16
N LYS A 17 -15.33 15.35 -2.66
CA LYS A 17 -15.78 13.99 -2.36
C LYS A 17 -16.92 13.60 -3.30
N ILE A 18 -16.77 12.46 -3.95
CA ILE A 18 -17.81 11.95 -4.87
C ILE A 18 -19.06 11.61 -4.08
N LYS A 19 -20.21 12.14 -4.51
CA LYS A 19 -21.54 11.87 -3.98
C LYS A 19 -22.31 10.89 -4.87
N GLU A 20 -22.23 11.09 -6.17
CA GLU A 20 -22.97 10.32 -7.16
C GLU A 20 -22.21 10.24 -8.46
N VAL A 21 -22.37 9.15 -9.18
CA VAL A 21 -21.83 8.94 -10.53
C VAL A 21 -22.94 8.45 -11.44
N SER A 22 -23.01 8.98 -12.64
CA SER A 22 -23.92 8.52 -13.69
C SER A 22 -23.26 8.51 -15.06
N GLU A 23 -23.62 7.53 -15.88
CA GLU A 23 -23.16 7.44 -17.25
C GLU A 23 -24.10 8.21 -18.18
N LEU A 24 -23.56 9.14 -18.96
CA LEU A 24 -24.28 9.94 -19.93
C LEU A 24 -23.70 9.71 -21.34
N LYS A 25 -24.32 8.84 -22.13
CA LYS A 25 -23.85 8.44 -23.45
C LYS A 25 -22.37 8.03 -23.41
N ASP A 26 -21.50 8.89 -23.92
CA ASP A 26 -20.07 8.67 -24.00
C ASP A 26 -19.25 9.33 -22.90
N LYS A 27 -19.88 9.85 -21.86
CA LYS A 27 -19.20 10.55 -20.77
C LYS A 27 -19.67 10.06 -19.40
N ILE A 28 -18.90 10.35 -18.38
CA ILE A 28 -19.20 10.07 -16.99
C ILE A 28 -19.47 11.40 -16.29
N LEU A 29 -20.65 11.55 -15.71
CA LEU A 29 -21.00 12.67 -14.84
C LEU A 29 -20.68 12.30 -13.40
N ILE A 30 -19.81 13.09 -12.76
CA ILE A 30 -19.45 12.96 -11.35
C ILE A 30 -20.03 14.16 -10.61
N LYS A 31 -20.88 13.90 -9.59
CA LYS A 31 -21.38 14.92 -8.68
C LYS A 31 -20.64 14.84 -7.35
N PHE A 32 -20.26 15.98 -6.81
CA PHE A 32 -19.55 16.09 -5.55
C PHE A 32 -20.47 16.55 -4.40
N ASP A 33 -20.04 16.33 -3.16
CA ASP A 33 -20.79 16.70 -1.95
C ASP A 33 -21.04 18.21 -1.84
N ASP A 34 -20.19 19.05 -2.46
CA ASP A 34 -20.34 20.50 -2.52
C ASP A 34 -21.30 21.00 -3.61
N ASN A 35 -22.08 20.09 -4.21
CA ASN A 35 -23.03 20.30 -5.30
C ASN A 35 -22.41 20.75 -6.64
N THR A 36 -21.09 20.71 -6.78
CA THR A 36 -20.44 20.86 -8.09
C THR A 36 -20.46 19.54 -8.85
N ASN A 37 -20.22 19.60 -10.15
CA ASN A 37 -20.15 18.40 -10.99
C ASN A 37 -19.05 18.55 -12.06
N ASP A 38 -18.60 17.39 -12.55
CA ASP A 38 -17.70 17.28 -13.69
C ASP A 38 -18.25 16.29 -14.69
N LEU A 39 -18.09 16.61 -15.97
CA LEU A 39 -18.38 15.70 -17.07
C LEU A 39 -17.07 15.31 -17.73
N VAL A 40 -16.70 14.04 -17.60
CA VAL A 40 -15.40 13.53 -18.00
C VAL A 40 -15.48 12.37 -18.99
N ASP A 41 -14.46 12.19 -19.81
CA ASP A 41 -14.36 11.10 -20.76
C ASP A 41 -13.90 9.81 -20.08
N TYR A 42 -12.98 9.93 -19.11
CA TYR A 42 -12.41 8.80 -18.38
C TYR A 42 -12.27 9.13 -16.89
N VAL A 43 -12.28 8.07 -16.07
CA VAL A 43 -11.96 8.16 -14.63
C VAL A 43 -10.78 7.26 -14.33
N ILE A 44 -9.72 7.83 -13.74
CA ILE A 44 -8.57 7.09 -13.23
C ILE A 44 -8.63 7.14 -11.70
N ALA A 45 -9.03 6.04 -11.10
CA ALA A 45 -9.19 5.93 -9.65
C ALA A 45 -7.86 5.49 -8.99
N ALA A 46 -7.32 6.38 -8.16
CA ALA A 46 -6.08 6.18 -7.40
C ALA A 46 -6.29 6.33 -5.88
N ASP A 47 -7.51 6.03 -5.42
CA ASP A 47 -8.02 6.31 -4.07
C ASP A 47 -7.72 5.21 -3.04
N GLY A 48 -6.74 4.35 -3.35
CA GLY A 48 -6.17 3.39 -2.41
C GLY A 48 -6.99 2.12 -2.20
N ILE A 49 -6.57 1.29 -1.24
CA ILE A 49 -7.12 -0.05 -1.03
C ILE A 49 -8.62 -0.03 -0.63
N PHE A 50 -9.07 1.03 0.03
CA PHE A 50 -10.48 1.25 0.40
C PHE A 50 -11.23 2.09 -0.63
N SER A 51 -10.89 1.94 -1.90
CA SER A 51 -11.39 2.72 -3.01
C SER A 51 -12.91 2.98 -2.93
N ASN A 52 -13.28 4.24 -2.80
CA ASN A 52 -14.68 4.68 -2.90
C ASN A 52 -15.17 4.64 -4.35
N ALA A 53 -14.29 4.92 -5.32
CA ALA A 53 -14.62 4.82 -6.73
C ALA A 53 -15.18 3.44 -7.08
N ARG A 54 -14.58 2.35 -6.56
CA ARG A 54 -15.12 1.01 -6.75
C ARG A 54 -16.55 0.86 -6.24
N SER A 55 -16.94 1.54 -5.17
CA SER A 55 -18.31 1.45 -4.65
C SER A 55 -19.36 2.12 -5.53
N PHE A 56 -18.93 3.07 -6.37
CA PHE A 56 -19.82 3.76 -7.31
C PHE A 56 -19.91 3.04 -8.66
N PHE A 57 -18.81 2.48 -9.15
CA PHE A 57 -18.75 1.90 -10.49
C PHE A 57 -18.94 0.39 -10.53
N GLU A 58 -18.64 -0.33 -9.43
CA GLU A 58 -18.64 -1.78 -9.44
C GLU A 58 -19.85 -2.37 -8.67
N LYS A 59 -20.51 -3.33 -9.29
CA LYS A 59 -21.61 -4.08 -8.65
C LYS A 59 -21.09 -5.08 -7.61
N GLU A 60 -19.95 -5.73 -7.88
CA GLU A 60 -19.35 -6.70 -6.97
C GLU A 60 -18.49 -5.97 -5.91
N LYS A 61 -18.86 -6.12 -4.65
CA LYS A 61 -18.08 -5.58 -3.53
C LYS A 61 -16.85 -6.44 -3.27
N ASN A 62 -15.70 -5.96 -3.69
CA ASN A 62 -14.40 -6.59 -3.42
C ASN A 62 -13.70 -5.91 -2.24
N LEU A 63 -14.32 -5.98 -1.07
CA LEU A 63 -13.83 -5.30 0.13
C LEU A 63 -12.47 -5.85 0.59
N PRO A 64 -11.53 -4.98 0.99
CA PRO A 64 -10.28 -5.39 1.57
C PRO A 64 -10.46 -6.27 2.79
N LYS A 65 -9.61 -7.29 2.93
CA LYS A 65 -9.62 -8.19 4.09
C LYS A 65 -8.43 -7.94 4.99
N PHE A 66 -8.67 -7.94 6.30
CA PHE A 66 -7.61 -7.88 7.30
C PHE A 66 -6.72 -9.13 7.22
N LYS A 67 -5.42 -8.91 7.08
CA LYS A 67 -4.43 -10.00 6.92
C LYS A 67 -4.12 -10.73 8.22
N LYS A 68 -4.74 -10.35 9.33
CA LYS A 68 -4.37 -10.78 10.69
C LYS A 68 -2.91 -10.47 10.99
N ALA A 69 -2.49 -9.28 10.59
CA ALA A 69 -1.17 -8.74 10.85
C ALA A 69 -1.24 -7.21 10.93
N ILE A 70 -0.32 -6.65 11.68
CA ILE A 70 -0.17 -5.21 11.89
C ILE A 70 1.22 -4.79 11.47
N ALA A 71 1.35 -3.53 11.08
CA ALA A 71 2.62 -2.86 10.94
C ALA A 71 2.76 -1.79 12.01
N ALA A 72 3.99 -1.65 12.54
CA ALA A 72 4.39 -0.57 13.41
C ALA A 72 5.60 0.13 12.81
N ARG A 73 5.59 1.43 12.80
CA ARG A 73 6.66 2.27 12.27
C ARG A 73 7.21 3.18 13.36
N VAL A 74 8.52 3.24 13.42
CA VAL A 74 9.27 4.19 14.25
C VAL A 74 10.31 4.87 13.37
N ILE A 75 10.49 6.18 13.55
CA ILE A 75 11.59 6.92 12.94
C ILE A 75 12.61 7.18 14.05
N LEU A 76 13.85 6.83 13.80
CA LEU A 76 14.95 6.89 14.74
C LEU A 76 16.04 7.82 14.18
N ASN A 77 16.73 8.52 15.06
CA ASN A 77 17.94 9.24 14.65
C ASN A 77 19.04 8.24 14.25
N SER A 78 19.80 8.53 13.21
CA SER A 78 20.86 7.66 12.70
C SER A 78 22.01 7.40 13.72
N LYS A 79 22.13 8.26 14.73
CA LYS A 79 23.06 8.08 15.87
C LYS A 79 22.56 7.08 16.92
N SER A 80 21.43 6.38 16.64
CA SER A 80 20.96 5.31 17.52
C SER A 80 22.05 4.23 17.58
N GLN A 81 22.41 3.79 18.79
CA GLN A 81 23.46 2.80 19.06
C GLN A 81 23.06 1.38 18.60
N LEU A 82 22.39 1.29 17.44
CA LEU A 82 22.06 0.02 16.80
C LEU A 82 23.34 -0.51 16.13
N ASN A 83 23.73 -1.70 16.50
CA ASN A 83 24.82 -2.41 15.80
C ASN A 83 24.29 -2.97 14.47
N ILE A 84 23.86 -2.07 13.57
CA ILE A 84 23.38 -2.36 12.22
C ILE A 84 24.19 -1.55 11.21
N ASN A 85 24.28 -2.06 10.00
CA ASN A 85 24.87 -1.29 8.92
C ASN A 85 23.86 -0.23 8.44
N GLU A 86 24.11 1.04 8.76
CA GLU A 86 23.24 2.16 8.40
C GLU A 86 23.28 2.52 6.90
N GLU A 87 24.14 1.89 6.12
CA GLU A 87 24.22 2.06 4.67
C GLU A 87 23.23 1.17 3.91
N ASN A 88 22.76 0.10 4.54
CA ASN A 88 22.00 -0.96 3.92
C ASN A 88 20.59 -1.11 4.52
N ILE A 89 19.75 -1.89 3.82
CA ILE A 89 18.50 -2.39 4.38
C ILE A 89 18.81 -3.59 5.25
N SER A 90 18.47 -3.52 6.53
CA SER A 90 18.57 -4.63 7.48
C SER A 90 17.21 -5.30 7.64
N LEU A 91 17.20 -6.63 7.56
CA LEU A 91 15.99 -7.45 7.71
C LEU A 91 16.21 -8.45 8.85
N MET A 92 15.41 -8.35 9.90
CA MET A 92 15.46 -9.23 11.06
C MET A 92 14.21 -10.09 11.11
N PHE A 93 14.39 -11.40 11.27
CA PHE A 93 13.28 -12.34 11.35
C PHE A 93 13.03 -12.82 12.77
N GLY A 94 11.77 -12.79 13.19
CA GLY A 94 11.31 -13.32 14.47
C GLY A 94 10.23 -14.39 14.30
N SER A 95 9.75 -14.93 15.42
CA SER A 95 8.58 -15.78 15.42
C SER A 95 7.33 -14.96 15.14
N ASN A 96 6.61 -15.26 14.06
CA ASN A 96 5.42 -14.52 13.62
C ASN A 96 5.65 -13.01 13.36
N SER A 97 6.88 -12.58 13.20
CA SER A 97 7.22 -11.18 13.00
C SER A 97 8.48 -11.01 12.15
N HIS A 98 8.64 -9.83 11.56
CA HIS A 98 9.90 -9.38 10.99
C HIS A 98 10.03 -7.87 11.16
N ILE A 99 11.28 -7.40 11.17
CA ILE A 99 11.62 -5.98 11.26
C ILE A 99 12.47 -5.64 10.04
N VAL A 100 12.14 -4.52 9.40
CA VAL A 100 12.94 -3.92 8.33
C VAL A 100 13.44 -2.58 8.82
N ILE A 101 14.75 -2.33 8.70
CA ILE A 101 15.37 -1.06 9.05
C ILE A 101 16.15 -0.56 7.85
N TYR A 102 15.99 0.69 7.50
CA TYR A 102 16.69 1.32 6.40
C TYR A 102 16.84 2.84 6.60
N PRO A 103 17.91 3.44 6.05
CA PRO A 103 18.16 4.86 6.16
C PRO A 103 17.17 5.67 5.32
N ILE A 104 16.78 6.84 5.83
CA ILE A 104 15.98 7.87 5.16
C ILE A 104 16.61 9.24 5.39
N ASN A 105 16.09 10.28 4.73
CA ASN A 105 16.51 11.68 4.88
C ASN A 105 18.04 11.86 4.75
N ASN A 106 18.60 11.34 3.65
CA ASN A 106 20.06 11.36 3.41
C ASN A 106 20.84 10.72 4.57
N LYS A 107 20.37 9.60 5.10
CA LYS A 107 20.96 8.84 6.21
C LYS A 107 20.97 9.56 7.56
N LYS A 108 20.22 10.63 7.72
CA LYS A 108 20.08 11.33 9.01
C LYS A 108 19.15 10.59 9.96
N GLU A 109 18.27 9.76 9.42
CA GLU A 109 17.26 9.02 10.14
C GLU A 109 17.18 7.58 9.65
N LEU A 110 16.74 6.69 10.53
CA LEU A 110 16.44 5.30 10.22
C LEU A 110 14.94 5.09 10.32
N ASN A 111 14.36 4.50 9.30
CA ASN A 111 12.99 4.03 9.35
C ASN A 111 12.96 2.57 9.77
N MET A 112 12.36 2.27 10.90
CA MET A 112 12.12 0.91 11.37
C MET A 112 10.65 0.56 11.20
N VAL A 113 10.38 -0.55 10.52
CA VAL A 113 9.04 -1.10 10.36
C VAL A 113 9.01 -2.52 10.88
N CYS A 114 8.21 -2.77 11.91
CA CYS A 114 7.92 -4.10 12.43
C CYS A 114 6.58 -4.58 11.87
N ILE A 115 6.55 -5.77 11.27
CA ILE A 115 5.31 -6.43 10.88
C ILE A 115 5.14 -7.68 11.74
N MET A 116 3.99 -7.79 12.39
CA MET A 116 3.68 -8.86 13.34
C MET A 116 2.29 -9.44 13.05
N ARG A 117 2.17 -10.77 13.14
CA ARG A 117 0.85 -11.43 13.11
C ARG A 117 0.07 -11.13 14.38
N CYS A 118 -1.20 -10.75 14.21
CA CYS A 118 -2.13 -10.58 15.33
C CYS A 118 -3.54 -11.02 14.90
N LYS A 119 -4.33 -11.52 15.83
CA LYS A 119 -5.70 -11.95 15.55
C LYS A 119 -6.67 -10.77 15.39
N LYS A 120 -6.46 -9.73 16.17
CA LYS A 120 -7.29 -8.52 16.23
C LYS A 120 -6.37 -7.29 16.33
N TYR A 121 -6.76 -6.21 15.68
CA TYR A 121 -6.08 -4.92 15.82
C TYR A 121 -6.78 -4.07 16.88
N ASP A 122 -5.98 -3.58 17.80
CA ASP A 122 -6.37 -2.64 18.84
C ASP A 122 -5.24 -1.61 18.97
N PRO A 123 -5.45 -0.34 18.57
CA PRO A 123 -4.39 0.66 18.53
C PRO A 123 -3.64 0.82 19.86
N ASP A 124 -4.34 0.78 20.98
CA ASP A 124 -3.75 1.04 22.31
C ASP A 124 -2.92 -0.15 22.80
N ASN A 125 -3.45 -1.36 22.73
CA ASN A 125 -2.73 -2.57 23.08
C ASN A 125 -1.62 -2.92 22.11
N THR A 126 -1.78 -2.58 20.83
CA THR A 126 -0.82 -2.94 19.78
C THR A 126 0.55 -2.29 20.01
N LYS A 127 0.58 -1.02 20.41
CA LYS A 127 1.86 -0.32 20.68
C LYS A 127 2.64 -1.00 21.81
N GLN A 128 1.96 -1.37 22.88
CA GLN A 128 2.60 -2.06 24.02
C GLN A 128 3.07 -3.46 23.63
N LEU A 129 2.25 -4.24 22.91
CA LEU A 129 2.63 -5.58 22.44
C LEU A 129 3.87 -5.55 21.56
N ILE A 130 3.99 -4.57 20.65
CA ILE A 130 5.15 -4.43 19.78
C ILE A 130 6.39 -4.06 20.60
N LYS A 131 6.25 -3.12 21.53
CA LYS A 131 7.32 -2.73 22.45
C LYS A 131 7.84 -3.94 23.21
N ASP A 132 6.95 -4.70 23.84
CA ASP A 132 7.31 -5.88 24.62
C ASP A 132 7.96 -6.97 23.76
N LEU A 133 7.42 -7.23 22.56
CA LEU A 133 7.98 -8.20 21.63
C LEU A 133 9.40 -7.84 21.20
N ILE A 134 9.63 -6.59 20.83
CA ILE A 134 10.94 -6.13 20.35
C ILE A 134 11.94 -6.12 21.49
N LEU A 135 11.55 -5.64 22.68
CA LEU A 135 12.43 -5.59 23.84
C LEU A 135 12.78 -7.00 24.37
N LYS A 136 11.85 -7.94 24.27
CA LYS A 136 12.12 -9.35 24.62
C LYS A 136 13.17 -9.98 23.72
N GLN A 137 13.17 -9.64 22.44
CA GLN A 137 14.12 -10.19 21.45
C GLN A 137 15.44 -9.39 21.39
N ASN A 138 15.35 -8.08 21.66
CA ASN A 138 16.48 -7.15 21.54
C ASN A 138 16.43 -6.09 22.66
N PRO A 139 16.85 -6.41 23.89
CA PRO A 139 16.79 -5.47 25.03
C PRO A 139 17.53 -4.14 24.78
N GLN A 140 18.56 -4.16 23.96
CA GLN A 140 19.34 -2.97 23.58
C GLN A 140 18.50 -1.92 22.82
N LEU A 141 17.35 -2.30 22.29
CA LEU A 141 16.47 -1.39 21.57
C LEU A 141 15.56 -0.57 22.47
N LYS A 142 15.71 -0.63 23.82
CA LYS A 142 14.84 0.06 24.77
C LYS A 142 14.74 1.55 24.50
N ASN A 143 15.86 2.20 24.22
CA ASN A 143 15.91 3.65 23.97
C ASN A 143 15.20 4.07 22.67
N LEU A 144 14.94 3.12 21.75
CA LEU A 144 14.27 3.40 20.48
C LEU A 144 12.76 3.60 20.65
N PHE A 145 12.19 3.14 21.77
CA PHE A 145 10.76 3.22 22.03
C PHE A 145 10.33 4.49 22.77
N GLU A 146 11.24 5.42 22.98
CA GLU A 146 10.92 6.79 23.41
C GLU A 146 10.30 7.60 22.25
N ALA A 147 10.55 7.18 20.99
CA ALA A 147 9.95 7.78 19.81
C ALA A 147 8.47 7.37 19.63
N GLU A 148 7.73 8.19 18.89
CA GLU A 148 6.34 7.91 18.55
C GLU A 148 6.21 6.66 17.66
N ILE A 149 5.45 5.67 18.13
CA ILE A 149 5.13 4.46 17.38
C ILE A 149 3.80 4.66 16.66
N LYS A 150 3.81 4.62 15.32
CA LYS A 150 2.60 4.60 14.50
C LYS A 150 2.26 3.17 14.12
N THR A 151 1.02 2.75 14.38
CA THR A 151 0.55 1.39 14.09
C THR A 151 -0.64 1.42 13.15
N TRP A 152 -0.74 0.40 12.28
CA TRP A 152 -1.90 0.20 11.42
C TRP A 152 -2.09 -1.27 11.04
N PRO A 153 -3.36 -1.69 10.85
CA PRO A 153 -3.66 -3.04 10.41
C PRO A 153 -3.30 -3.22 8.92
N LEU A 154 -2.81 -4.40 8.57
CA LEU A 154 -2.54 -4.74 7.18
C LEU A 154 -3.79 -5.32 6.52
N TYR A 155 -4.15 -4.73 5.39
CA TYR A 155 -5.23 -5.21 4.53
C TYR A 155 -4.67 -5.67 3.18
N PHE A 156 -5.44 -6.51 2.51
CA PHE A 156 -5.14 -6.94 1.13
C PHE A 156 -6.44 -7.07 0.34
N THR A 157 -6.36 -6.89 -0.95
CA THR A 157 -7.49 -7.09 -1.85
C THR A 157 -7.66 -8.59 -2.14
N PRO A 158 -8.80 -9.22 -1.81
CA PRO A 158 -8.94 -10.68 -1.97
C PRO A 158 -8.94 -11.12 -3.44
N LYS A 159 -9.62 -10.39 -4.32
CA LYS A 159 -9.68 -10.66 -5.75
C LYS A 159 -9.10 -9.50 -6.56
N ILE A 160 -8.60 -9.77 -7.74
CA ILE A 160 -8.23 -8.76 -8.73
C ILE A 160 -9.32 -8.79 -9.78
N LEU A 161 -10.17 -7.76 -9.81
CA LEU A 161 -11.33 -7.67 -10.67
C LEU A 161 -11.16 -6.53 -11.68
N PRO A 162 -11.57 -6.74 -12.94
CA PRO A 162 -11.63 -5.67 -13.93
C PRO A 162 -12.64 -4.60 -13.51
N SER A 163 -12.60 -3.47 -14.18
CA SER A 163 -13.72 -2.53 -14.16
C SER A 163 -14.89 -3.10 -14.98
N THR A 164 -16.09 -2.87 -14.52
CA THR A 164 -17.32 -3.16 -15.31
C THR A 164 -17.62 -2.03 -16.30
N ASN A 165 -17.04 -0.86 -16.10
CA ASN A 165 -17.12 0.28 -17.00
C ASN A 165 -15.81 0.44 -17.79
N LYS A 166 -15.91 0.47 -19.12
CA LYS A 166 -14.78 0.56 -20.05
C LYS A 166 -13.96 1.85 -19.90
N LYS A 167 -14.53 2.90 -19.34
CA LYS A 167 -13.93 4.22 -19.15
C LYS A 167 -13.39 4.47 -17.75
N VAL A 168 -13.44 3.44 -16.88
CA VAL A 168 -12.95 3.55 -15.49
C VAL A 168 -11.73 2.66 -15.29
N PHE A 169 -10.63 3.28 -14.92
CA PHE A 169 -9.33 2.63 -14.70
C PHE A 169 -8.93 2.72 -13.24
N TYR A 170 -8.56 1.61 -12.65
CA TYR A 170 -8.02 1.56 -11.29
C TYR A 170 -6.50 1.45 -11.32
N ILE A 171 -5.79 2.24 -10.51
CA ILE A 171 -4.34 2.18 -10.39
C ILE A 171 -3.89 1.98 -8.93
N GLY A 172 -2.66 1.51 -8.75
CA GLY A 172 -2.08 1.29 -7.42
C GLY A 172 -2.93 0.36 -6.56
N ASP A 173 -3.10 0.72 -5.29
CA ASP A 173 -3.85 -0.08 -4.34
C ASP A 173 -5.37 -0.11 -4.62
N ALA A 174 -5.91 0.86 -5.36
CA ALA A 174 -7.29 0.81 -5.86
C ALA A 174 -7.47 -0.32 -6.88
N PHE A 175 -6.43 -0.65 -7.66
CA PHE A 175 -6.40 -1.83 -8.52
C PHE A 175 -6.21 -3.11 -7.72
N ASN A 176 -5.19 -3.16 -6.86
CA ASN A 176 -4.88 -4.32 -6.03
C ASN A 176 -3.97 -3.96 -4.85
N GLY A 177 -4.54 -3.93 -3.65
CA GLY A 177 -3.79 -3.75 -2.42
C GLY A 177 -2.87 -4.93 -2.14
N LEU A 178 -1.57 -4.67 -2.09
CA LEU A 178 -0.50 -5.64 -1.88
C LEU A 178 -0.01 -5.63 -0.42
N LEU A 179 0.53 -6.76 0.03
CA LEU A 179 1.26 -6.80 1.29
C LEU A 179 2.63 -6.12 1.11
N PRO A 180 3.16 -5.42 2.15
CA PRO A 180 4.37 -4.61 2.02
C PRO A 180 5.68 -5.41 1.96
N THR A 181 5.64 -6.75 2.00
CA THR A 181 6.80 -7.64 2.09
C THR A 181 7.72 -7.69 0.85
N MET A 182 7.37 -6.95 -0.19
CA MET A 182 8.18 -6.77 -1.40
C MET A 182 8.55 -5.30 -1.64
N ALA A 183 8.06 -4.36 -0.81
CA ALA A 183 8.19 -2.92 -1.02
C ALA A 183 7.73 -2.44 -2.43
N GLN A 184 6.79 -3.16 -3.05
CA GLN A 184 6.37 -2.95 -4.45
C GLN A 184 5.14 -2.07 -4.61
N GLY A 185 4.46 -1.67 -3.51
CA GLY A 185 3.21 -0.91 -3.61
C GLY A 185 3.35 0.37 -4.44
N ALA A 186 4.28 1.24 -4.08
CA ALA A 186 4.55 2.47 -4.81
C ALA A 186 5.03 2.21 -6.25
N GLY A 187 5.95 1.24 -6.46
CA GLY A 187 6.41 0.86 -7.78
C GLY A 187 5.27 0.41 -8.69
N GLN A 188 4.35 -0.42 -8.19
CA GLN A 188 3.19 -0.87 -8.96
C GLN A 188 2.20 0.27 -9.26
N SER A 189 2.11 1.28 -8.38
CA SER A 189 1.29 2.48 -8.64
C SER A 189 1.89 3.31 -9.78
N ILE A 190 3.21 3.55 -9.76
CA ILE A 190 3.94 4.28 -10.80
C ILE A 190 3.87 3.54 -12.14
N GLU A 191 4.13 2.22 -12.16
CA GLU A 191 3.99 1.41 -13.36
C GLU A 191 2.58 1.50 -13.96
N SER A 192 1.54 1.47 -13.12
CA SER A 192 0.15 1.59 -13.56
C SER A 192 -0.17 2.94 -14.17
N ALA A 193 0.32 4.02 -13.55
CA ALA A 193 0.12 5.38 -14.05
C ALA A 193 0.84 5.59 -15.39
N TYR A 194 2.07 5.09 -15.50
CA TYR A 194 2.86 5.17 -16.73
C TYR A 194 2.22 4.42 -17.90
N GLU A 195 1.64 3.26 -17.65
CA GLU A 195 0.95 2.46 -18.64
C GLU A 195 -0.30 3.18 -19.18
N ILE A 196 -1.12 3.75 -18.29
CA ILE A 196 -2.27 4.57 -18.71
C ILE A 196 -1.80 5.80 -19.50
N PHE A 197 -0.73 6.46 -19.05
CA PHE A 197 -0.15 7.58 -19.77
C PHE A 197 0.23 7.21 -21.22
N ASN A 198 0.88 6.06 -21.42
CA ASN A 198 1.25 5.60 -22.76
C ASN A 198 0.01 5.30 -23.63
N LEU A 199 -1.01 4.65 -23.05
CA LEU A 199 -2.26 4.38 -23.76
C LEU A 199 -2.97 5.68 -24.18
N LEU A 200 -2.99 6.69 -23.29
CA LEU A 200 -3.53 8.02 -23.61
C LEU A 200 -2.72 8.70 -24.72
N LYS A 201 -1.38 8.66 -24.65
CA LYS A 201 -0.49 9.29 -25.63
C LYS A 201 -0.64 8.68 -27.03
N GLU A 202 -0.92 7.38 -27.09
CA GLU A 202 -1.10 6.65 -28.35
C GLU A 202 -2.56 6.61 -28.83
N ASP A 203 -3.46 7.32 -28.16
CA ASP A 203 -4.91 7.32 -28.40
C ASP A 203 -5.52 5.91 -28.42
N LYS A 204 -5.03 5.06 -27.50
CA LYS A 204 -5.42 3.65 -27.36
C LYS A 204 -6.18 3.36 -26.07
N LEU A 205 -6.63 4.40 -25.36
CA LEU A 205 -7.37 4.24 -24.10
C LEU A 205 -8.87 3.96 -24.36
N GLU A 206 -9.17 2.95 -25.17
CA GLU A 206 -10.54 2.66 -25.59
C GLU A 206 -11.27 1.72 -24.61
N ASP A 207 -10.55 0.78 -24.00
CA ASP A 207 -11.13 -0.24 -23.12
C ASP A 207 -10.26 -0.51 -21.89
N SER A 208 -10.85 -0.33 -20.72
CA SER A 208 -10.22 -0.64 -19.43
C SER A 208 -9.80 -2.11 -19.30
N ASN A 209 -10.41 -3.02 -20.09
CA ASN A 209 -10.11 -4.43 -20.02
C ASN A 209 -8.71 -4.76 -20.56
N ASP A 210 -8.25 -4.11 -21.63
CA ASP A 210 -6.91 -4.34 -22.18
C ASP A 210 -5.83 -3.91 -21.19
N TYR A 211 -6.00 -2.73 -20.61
CA TYR A 211 -5.18 -2.29 -19.48
C TYR A 211 -5.21 -3.31 -18.34
N PHE A 212 -6.40 -3.78 -17.96
CA PHE A 212 -6.55 -4.76 -16.88
C PHE A 212 -5.79 -6.03 -17.16
N GLN A 213 -5.86 -6.62 -18.38
CA GLN A 213 -5.17 -7.86 -18.72
C GLN A 213 -3.65 -7.72 -18.64
N THR A 214 -3.12 -6.59 -19.09
CA THR A 214 -1.68 -6.30 -19.03
C THR A 214 -1.24 -6.17 -17.58
N ARG A 215 -1.92 -5.37 -16.77
CA ARG A 215 -1.60 -5.20 -15.34
C ARG A 215 -1.79 -6.48 -14.55
N LEU A 216 -2.80 -7.29 -14.86
CA LEU A 216 -3.10 -8.53 -14.16
C LEU A 216 -1.92 -9.50 -14.18
N LYS A 217 -1.26 -9.66 -15.33
CA LYS A 217 -0.08 -10.54 -15.49
C LYS A 217 1.03 -10.12 -14.52
N ARG A 218 1.36 -8.84 -14.50
CA ARG A 218 2.41 -8.27 -13.66
C ARG A 218 2.08 -8.38 -12.18
N VAL A 219 0.90 -7.91 -11.79
CA VAL A 219 0.46 -7.87 -10.40
C VAL A 219 0.28 -9.26 -9.79
N LYS A 220 -0.16 -10.27 -10.55
CA LYS A 220 -0.23 -11.66 -10.07
C LYS A 220 1.14 -12.19 -9.61
N ILE A 221 2.21 -11.87 -10.34
CA ILE A 221 3.57 -12.30 -9.99
C ILE A 221 4.01 -11.63 -8.68
N VAL A 222 3.86 -10.31 -8.59
CA VAL A 222 4.23 -9.53 -7.39
C VAL A 222 3.42 -10.01 -6.18
N ARG A 223 2.11 -10.19 -6.34
CA ARG A 223 1.23 -10.69 -5.29
C ARG A 223 1.63 -12.08 -4.79
N LYS A 224 1.94 -13.01 -5.69
CA LYS A 224 2.39 -14.36 -5.34
C LYS A 224 3.68 -14.30 -4.51
N ARG A 225 4.66 -13.53 -4.96
CA ARG A 225 5.94 -13.34 -4.25
C ARG A 225 5.75 -12.65 -2.91
N SER A 226 4.93 -11.61 -2.86
CA SER A 226 4.64 -10.88 -1.61
C SER A 226 3.98 -11.79 -0.56
N ASN A 227 3.03 -12.64 -0.97
CA ASN A 227 2.41 -13.62 -0.07
C ASN A 227 3.41 -14.70 0.39
N LEU A 228 4.29 -15.17 -0.49
CA LEU A 228 5.33 -16.13 -0.15
C LEU A 228 6.30 -15.55 0.89
N ASN A 229 6.78 -14.32 0.65
CA ASN A 229 7.63 -13.63 1.61
C ASN A 229 6.92 -13.42 2.96
N PHE A 230 5.64 -13.02 2.93
CA PHE A 230 4.87 -12.89 4.17
C PHE A 230 4.80 -14.22 4.94
N PHE A 231 4.64 -15.34 4.26
CA PHE A 231 4.66 -16.66 4.88
C PHE A 231 6.04 -16.99 5.44
N ALA A 232 7.10 -16.88 4.63
CA ALA A 232 8.46 -17.23 5.01
C ALA A 232 9.00 -16.36 6.17
N PHE A 233 8.76 -15.05 6.13
CA PHE A 233 9.22 -14.12 7.16
C PHE A 233 8.55 -14.34 8.53
N HIS A 234 7.39 -15.00 8.56
CA HIS A 234 6.62 -15.25 9.78
C HIS A 234 6.60 -16.72 10.21
N LEU A 235 7.59 -17.51 9.80
CA LEU A 235 7.73 -18.89 10.27
C LEU A 235 8.01 -18.89 11.78
N SER A 236 7.24 -19.72 12.53
CA SER A 236 7.26 -19.71 13.99
C SER A 236 7.84 -20.96 14.64
N THR A 237 7.89 -22.10 13.90
CA THR A 237 8.48 -23.33 14.44
C THR A 237 10.02 -23.29 14.36
N SER A 238 10.70 -23.87 15.32
CA SER A 238 12.17 -23.90 15.40
C SER A 238 12.82 -24.51 14.15
N VAL A 239 12.24 -25.58 13.62
CA VAL A 239 12.72 -26.23 12.39
C VAL A 239 12.54 -25.32 11.18
N ALA A 240 11.37 -24.71 11.01
CA ALA A 240 11.08 -23.81 9.90
C ALA A 240 11.94 -22.54 9.96
N GLN A 241 12.24 -22.04 11.15
CA GLN A 241 13.15 -20.90 11.33
C GLN A 241 14.58 -21.23 10.91
N LYS A 242 15.07 -22.44 11.21
CA LYS A 242 16.40 -22.90 10.76
C LYS A 242 16.50 -23.02 9.23
N ILE A 243 15.41 -23.41 8.57
CA ILE A 243 15.37 -23.48 7.09
C ILE A 243 15.32 -22.07 6.47
N ARG A 244 14.67 -21.12 7.13
CA ARG A 244 14.58 -19.72 6.66
C ARG A 244 15.91 -18.97 6.77
N ASN A 245 16.64 -19.16 7.87
CA ASN A 245 17.89 -18.46 8.19
C ASN A 245 19.10 -19.16 7.58
#